data_486feb9ccf81438e27f08065132c9760
#
_entry.id   486feb9ccf81438e27f08065132c9760
#
_cell.length_a   1.000
_cell.length_b   1.000
_cell.length_c   1.000
_cell.angle_alpha   90.00
_cell.angle_beta   90.00
_cell.angle_gamma   90.00
#
_symmetry.space_group_name_H-M   'P 1'
#
loop_
_entity.id
_entity.type
_entity.pdbx_description
1 polymer ?
#
loop_
_entity_poly.entity_id
_entity_poly.type
_entity_poly.pdbx_seq_one_letter_code
_entity_poly.pdbx_strand_id
1 'polypeptide(L)'
;MLLLLSEVILTAPFPLASSLSPPCSKCDPRLANRTPYSLSFKSKSSRTVNGFPANVYCFSIKVDAGVCGNSRCCNMDLDKVEWLTDTTNCRQAAVGYTVSIRPTDVKMPVWTRQIDNTVVPATSFDVYKTNQLGLTLGNADGAEICLILKQKSSCPTLDTFCSQGDIGCQYAVFDKTQNCCAEDWSLNAGDGSFSRRRFRLAL
;
A
#
# COMPACT_ATOMS: atom_id res chain seq x y z
N MET A 1 31.31 -44.82 26.43
CA MET A 1 30.22 -44.08 27.12
C MET A 1 30.07 -42.76 26.39
N LEU A 2 29.22 -42.71 25.36
CA LEU A 2 29.00 -41.53 24.53
C LEU A 2 27.82 -40.75 25.10
N LEU A 3 28.04 -39.54 25.58
CA LEU A 3 27.01 -38.61 26.01
C LEU A 3 26.43 -37.90 24.75
N LEU A 4 25.21 -38.23 24.39
CA LEU A 4 24.42 -37.50 23.41
C LEU A 4 23.87 -36.22 24.05
N LEU A 5 24.45 -35.06 23.69
CA LEU A 5 23.90 -33.75 23.99
C LEU A 5 22.72 -33.51 23.07
N SER A 6 21.53 -33.55 23.65
CA SER A 6 20.29 -33.17 22.96
C SER A 6 20.18 -31.66 22.93
N GLU A 7 20.39 -31.04 21.78
CA GLU A 7 20.12 -29.59 21.59
C GLU A 7 18.62 -29.36 21.60
N VAL A 8 18.14 -28.73 22.65
CA VAL A 8 16.76 -28.20 22.70
C VAL A 8 16.73 -26.89 21.90
N ILE A 9 16.24 -26.98 20.66
CA ILE A 9 15.96 -25.80 19.84
C ILE A 9 14.74 -25.10 20.45
N LEU A 10 14.97 -24.05 21.23
CA LEU A 10 13.93 -23.13 21.66
C LEU A 10 13.45 -22.33 20.42
N THR A 11 12.37 -22.77 19.81
CA THR A 11 11.65 -21.97 18.83
C THR A 11 10.91 -20.86 19.57
N ALA A 12 11.51 -19.66 19.58
CA ALA A 12 10.81 -18.46 20.01
C ALA A 12 9.54 -18.30 19.14
N PRO A 13 8.36 -18.08 19.73
CA PRO A 13 7.17 -17.78 18.97
C PRO A 13 7.43 -16.46 18.23
N PHE A 14 7.42 -16.52 16.89
CA PHE A 14 7.43 -15.30 16.08
C PHE A 14 6.24 -14.46 16.54
N PRO A 15 6.43 -13.15 16.78
CA PRO A 15 5.28 -12.27 16.97
C PRO A 15 4.42 -12.41 15.73
N LEU A 16 3.20 -12.89 15.92
CA LEU A 16 2.13 -12.80 14.93
C LEU A 16 2.14 -11.34 14.47
N ALA A 17 2.33 -11.12 13.17
CA ALA A 17 2.23 -9.80 12.59
C ALA A 17 0.94 -9.19 13.13
N SER A 18 1.08 -8.20 14.01
CA SER A 18 -0.05 -7.47 14.54
C SER A 18 -0.78 -6.95 13.31
N SER A 19 -2.00 -7.43 13.09
CA SER A 19 -2.87 -6.89 12.08
C SER A 19 -3.06 -5.43 12.46
N LEU A 20 -2.28 -4.54 11.82
CA LEU A 20 -2.55 -3.12 11.90
C LEU A 20 -4.01 -2.98 11.51
N SER A 21 -4.79 -2.31 12.36
CA SER A 21 -6.17 -2.03 12.02
C SER A 21 -6.23 -1.46 10.63
N PRO A 22 -7.12 -1.98 9.79
CA PRO A 22 -7.17 -1.58 8.39
C PRO A 22 -7.22 -0.07 8.26
N PRO A 23 -6.62 0.53 7.22
CA PRO A 23 -6.71 1.97 6.95
C PRO A 23 -8.15 2.44 6.87
N CYS A 24 -9.10 1.53 6.87
CA CYS A 24 -10.51 1.77 6.69
C CYS A 24 -11.33 1.22 7.86
N SER A 25 -11.69 2.07 8.78
CA SER A 25 -12.70 1.73 9.81
C SER A 25 -14.07 1.32 9.22
N LYS A 26 -14.26 1.43 7.91
CA LYS A 26 -15.50 1.11 7.18
C LYS A 26 -15.37 -0.07 6.23
N CYS A 27 -14.18 -0.62 6.02
CA CYS A 27 -14.05 -1.82 5.20
C CYS A 27 -14.69 -3.01 5.90
N ASP A 28 -15.55 -3.72 5.19
CA ASP A 28 -16.04 -5.01 5.65
C ASP A 28 -14.90 -6.03 5.50
N PRO A 29 -14.33 -6.57 6.59
CA PRO A 29 -13.22 -7.52 6.53
C PRO A 29 -13.58 -8.79 5.76
N ARG A 30 -14.88 -9.10 5.62
CA ARG A 30 -15.35 -10.22 4.78
C ARG A 30 -15.20 -9.95 3.29
N LEU A 31 -14.97 -8.70 2.90
CA LEU A 31 -14.71 -8.29 1.53
C LEU A 31 -13.20 -8.10 1.26
N ALA A 32 -12.35 -8.29 2.26
CA ALA A 32 -10.90 -8.31 2.08
C ALA A 32 -10.55 -9.31 0.96
N ASN A 33 -9.67 -8.90 0.06
CA ASN A 33 -9.24 -9.70 -1.10
C ASN A 33 -10.36 -10.10 -2.09
N ARG A 34 -11.49 -9.37 -2.10
CA ARG A 34 -12.63 -9.66 -2.98
C ARG A 34 -12.96 -8.51 -3.92
N THR A 35 -11.96 -7.79 -4.37
CA THR A 35 -12.06 -6.81 -5.45
C THR A 35 -11.22 -7.28 -6.64
N PRO A 36 -11.52 -6.82 -7.86
CA PRO A 36 -10.77 -7.24 -9.03
C PRO A 36 -9.41 -6.55 -9.16
N TYR A 37 -9.07 -5.60 -8.27
CA TYR A 37 -7.90 -4.76 -8.40
C TYR A 37 -6.78 -5.17 -7.47
N SER A 38 -5.57 -5.26 -8.02
CA SER A 38 -4.34 -5.32 -7.25
C SER A 38 -3.31 -4.33 -7.81
N LEU A 39 -2.43 -3.83 -6.95
CA LEU A 39 -1.37 -2.90 -7.31
C LEU A 39 -0.01 -3.58 -7.11
N SER A 40 0.88 -3.40 -8.10
CA SER A 40 2.25 -3.85 -8.01
C SER A 40 3.21 -2.70 -8.33
N PHE A 41 4.32 -2.62 -7.60
CA PHE A 41 5.37 -1.67 -7.93
C PHE A 41 5.90 -1.91 -9.34
N LYS A 42 5.99 -0.86 -10.14
CA LYS A 42 6.43 -0.92 -11.52
C LYS A 42 7.79 -0.25 -11.75
N SER A 43 7.91 1.00 -11.29
CA SER A 43 9.10 1.79 -11.60
C SER A 43 9.35 2.93 -10.62
N LYS A 44 10.63 3.34 -10.57
CA LYS A 44 11.09 4.54 -9.87
C LYS A 44 11.82 5.44 -10.86
N SER A 45 11.55 6.72 -10.78
CA SER A 45 12.29 7.74 -11.54
C SER A 45 12.49 8.99 -10.68
N SER A 46 13.39 9.89 -11.13
CA SER A 46 13.60 11.17 -10.47
C SER A 46 13.44 12.28 -11.48
N ARG A 47 12.64 13.30 -11.12
CA ARG A 47 12.40 14.48 -11.96
C ARG A 47 11.99 15.69 -11.13
N THR A 48 12.03 16.86 -11.72
CA THR A 48 11.45 18.06 -11.10
C THR A 48 9.94 18.06 -11.33
N VAL A 49 9.16 18.22 -10.27
CA VAL A 49 7.69 18.34 -10.32
C VAL A 49 7.28 19.54 -9.50
N ASN A 50 6.54 20.47 -10.10
CA ASN A 50 6.10 21.72 -9.46
C ASN A 50 7.25 22.50 -8.78
N GLY A 51 8.44 22.50 -9.42
CA GLY A 51 9.64 23.19 -8.90
C GLY A 51 10.42 22.41 -7.82
N PHE A 52 9.98 21.24 -7.42
CA PHE A 52 10.66 20.39 -6.43
C PHE A 52 11.36 19.20 -7.09
N PRO A 53 12.65 18.93 -6.76
CA PRO A 53 13.26 17.65 -7.05
C PRO A 53 12.47 16.55 -6.35
N ALA A 54 11.99 15.57 -7.10
CA ALA A 54 11.11 14.53 -6.59
C ALA A 54 11.50 13.15 -7.11
N ASN A 55 11.26 12.15 -6.29
CA ASN A 55 11.21 10.75 -6.67
C ASN A 55 9.76 10.40 -7.04
N VAL A 56 9.59 9.72 -8.14
CA VAL A 56 8.29 9.28 -8.67
C VAL A 56 8.26 7.77 -8.64
N TYR A 57 7.32 7.23 -7.89
CA TYR A 57 7.12 5.79 -7.70
C TYR A 57 5.80 5.38 -8.34
N CYS A 58 5.87 4.60 -9.41
CA CYS A 58 4.69 4.18 -10.15
C CYS A 58 4.31 2.74 -9.80
N PHE A 59 3.02 2.54 -9.58
CA PHE A 59 2.39 1.26 -9.34
C PHE A 59 1.46 0.94 -10.51
N SER A 60 1.59 -0.25 -11.06
CA SER A 60 0.69 -0.76 -12.10
C SER A 60 -0.51 -1.44 -11.44
N ILE A 61 -1.68 -1.18 -11.98
CA ILE A 61 -2.93 -1.83 -11.58
C ILE A 61 -3.10 -3.07 -12.45
N LYS A 62 -3.42 -4.19 -11.82
CA LYS A 62 -3.88 -5.40 -12.48
C LYS A 62 -5.36 -5.61 -12.18
N VAL A 63 -6.13 -5.94 -13.20
CA VAL A 63 -7.54 -6.31 -13.07
C VAL A 63 -7.67 -7.82 -13.25
N ASP A 64 -8.18 -8.49 -12.24
CA ASP A 64 -8.47 -9.93 -12.26
C ASP A 64 -9.85 -10.19 -11.64
N ALA A 65 -10.86 -10.29 -12.49
CA ALA A 65 -12.23 -10.56 -12.04
C ALA A 65 -12.39 -11.97 -11.47
N GLY A 66 -11.47 -12.91 -11.78
CA GLY A 66 -11.54 -14.30 -11.31
C GLY A 66 -11.26 -14.44 -9.80
N VAL A 67 -10.50 -13.52 -9.21
CA VAL A 67 -10.13 -13.60 -7.78
C VAL A 67 -11.25 -13.17 -6.83
N CYS A 68 -12.19 -12.37 -7.29
CA CYS A 68 -13.23 -11.80 -6.43
C CYS A 68 -14.48 -12.67 -6.26
N GLY A 69 -14.58 -13.78 -6.99
CA GLY A 69 -15.67 -14.76 -6.90
C GLY A 69 -17.06 -14.09 -7.08
N ASN A 70 -17.96 -14.34 -6.12
CA ASN A 70 -19.31 -13.76 -6.14
C ASN A 70 -19.44 -12.46 -5.31
N SER A 71 -18.33 -11.78 -5.04
CA SER A 71 -18.37 -10.53 -4.30
C SER A 71 -19.12 -9.45 -5.10
N ARG A 72 -19.99 -8.67 -4.42
CA ARG A 72 -20.62 -7.48 -5.01
C ARG A 72 -19.59 -6.47 -5.52
N CYS A 73 -18.37 -6.52 -5.00
CA CYS A 73 -17.30 -5.59 -5.34
C CYS A 73 -16.53 -6.00 -6.62
N CYS A 74 -16.86 -7.13 -7.25
CA CYS A 74 -16.24 -7.55 -8.50
C CYS A 74 -16.51 -6.59 -9.68
N ASN A 75 -17.59 -5.82 -9.60
CA ASN A 75 -17.97 -4.87 -10.66
C ASN A 75 -17.76 -3.40 -10.24
N MET A 76 -16.98 -3.17 -9.18
CA MET A 76 -16.71 -1.80 -8.73
C MET A 76 -15.79 -1.06 -9.68
N ASP A 77 -15.98 0.27 -9.79
CA ASP A 77 -14.97 1.16 -10.34
C ASP A 77 -13.90 1.44 -9.29
N LEU A 78 -12.67 1.73 -9.72
CA LEU A 78 -11.59 2.14 -8.84
C LEU A 78 -11.54 3.67 -8.77
N ASP A 79 -12.11 4.23 -7.73
CA ASP A 79 -12.18 5.69 -7.53
C ASP A 79 -11.06 6.22 -6.63
N LYS A 80 -10.64 5.41 -5.65
CA LYS A 80 -9.68 5.85 -4.65
C LYS A 80 -8.76 4.71 -4.21
N VAL A 81 -7.49 5.06 -3.96
CA VAL A 81 -6.55 4.22 -3.20
C VAL A 81 -6.10 4.98 -1.96
N GLU A 82 -6.17 4.33 -0.82
CA GLU A 82 -5.62 4.81 0.44
C GLU A 82 -4.33 4.06 0.75
N TRP A 83 -3.26 4.79 1.04
CA TRP A 83 -1.94 4.27 1.35
C TRP A 83 -1.65 4.49 2.83
N LEU A 84 -1.27 3.45 3.52
CA LEU A 84 -0.85 3.54 4.91
C LEU A 84 0.58 4.07 4.95
N THR A 85 0.76 5.23 5.58
CA THR A 85 2.08 5.88 5.63
C THR A 85 2.67 5.83 7.03
N ASP A 86 3.97 6.08 7.12
CA ASP A 86 4.62 6.29 8.40
C ASP A 86 4.00 7.50 9.14
N THR A 87 3.97 7.39 10.46
CA THR A 87 3.17 8.25 11.33
C THR A 87 3.68 9.66 11.45
N THR A 88 4.94 9.93 11.16
CA THR A 88 5.54 11.07 11.83
C THR A 88 5.69 12.33 10.99
N ASN A 89 5.91 12.29 9.70
CA ASN A 89 6.19 13.53 8.97
C ASN A 89 6.01 13.45 7.45
N CYS A 90 5.34 12.42 6.93
CA CYS A 90 5.25 12.21 5.49
C CYS A 90 4.30 13.16 4.77
N ARG A 91 3.41 13.89 5.49
CA ARG A 91 2.49 14.84 4.87
C ARG A 91 3.19 15.91 4.05
N GLN A 92 4.34 16.40 4.52
CA GLN A 92 5.11 17.43 3.83
C GLN A 92 5.99 16.87 2.70
N ALA A 93 6.19 15.56 2.68
CA ALA A 93 7.01 14.88 1.68
C ALA A 93 6.32 14.76 0.34
N ALA A 94 5.00 14.56 0.31
CA ALA A 94 4.27 14.35 -0.93
C ALA A 94 4.11 15.65 -1.71
N VAL A 95 4.51 15.62 -2.99
CA VAL A 95 4.21 16.69 -3.96
C VAL A 95 2.81 16.48 -4.53
N GLY A 96 2.43 15.21 -4.74
CA GLY A 96 1.16 14.84 -5.35
C GLY A 96 1.19 13.41 -5.89
N TYR A 97 0.26 13.14 -6.77
CA TYR A 97 0.19 11.89 -7.54
C TYR A 97 -0.30 12.15 -8.96
N THR A 98 -0.02 11.21 -9.86
CA THR A 98 -0.58 11.19 -11.22
C THR A 98 -1.24 9.85 -11.47
N VAL A 99 -2.16 9.82 -12.45
CA VAL A 99 -2.80 8.59 -12.96
C VAL A 99 -2.52 8.52 -14.46
N SER A 100 -2.19 7.35 -14.99
CA SER A 100 -1.75 7.19 -16.38
C SER A 100 -2.76 7.68 -17.43
N ILE A 101 -4.05 7.65 -17.12
CA ILE A 101 -5.09 8.23 -17.98
C ILE A 101 -5.01 9.77 -18.05
N ARG A 102 -4.26 10.41 -17.14
CA ARG A 102 -4.00 11.86 -17.06
C ARG A 102 -2.59 12.09 -16.51
N PRO A 103 -1.54 11.72 -17.25
CA PRO A 103 -0.18 11.64 -16.71
C PRO A 103 0.46 12.99 -16.39
N THR A 104 -0.04 14.08 -16.95
CA THR A 104 0.44 15.45 -16.71
C THR A 104 -0.32 16.17 -15.61
N ASP A 105 -1.48 15.64 -15.19
CA ASP A 105 -2.31 16.21 -14.13
C ASP A 105 -1.83 15.76 -12.76
N VAL A 106 -0.96 16.56 -12.15
CA VAL A 106 -0.47 16.30 -10.78
C VAL A 106 -1.56 16.71 -9.79
N LYS A 107 -2.19 15.74 -9.19
CA LYS A 107 -3.22 15.94 -8.18
C LYS A 107 -2.63 15.98 -6.78
N MET A 108 -3.21 16.83 -5.93
CA MET A 108 -2.88 16.88 -4.52
C MET A 108 -3.58 15.75 -3.77
N PRO A 109 -2.89 15.08 -2.83
CA PRO A 109 -3.49 14.04 -2.02
C PRO A 109 -4.39 14.63 -0.94
N VAL A 110 -5.34 13.83 -0.49
CA VAL A 110 -6.05 14.09 0.75
C VAL A 110 -5.39 13.28 1.86
N TRP A 111 -5.16 13.92 3.00
CA TRP A 111 -4.57 13.27 4.17
C TRP A 111 -5.59 13.15 5.30
N THR A 112 -5.63 11.98 5.91
CA THR A 112 -6.38 11.78 7.16
C THR A 112 -5.47 11.14 8.20
N ARG A 113 -5.70 11.46 9.46
CA ARG A 113 -5.09 10.77 10.59
C ARG A 113 -6.08 9.76 11.14
N GLN A 114 -5.62 8.56 11.34
CA GLN A 114 -6.37 7.50 12.02
C GLN A 114 -5.69 7.16 13.33
N ILE A 115 -6.48 6.68 14.29
CA ILE A 115 -5.99 6.24 15.59
C ILE A 115 -6.31 4.76 15.70
N ASP A 116 -5.28 3.96 15.93
CA ASP A 116 -5.43 2.55 16.26
C ASP A 116 -5.59 2.41 17.77
N ASN A 117 -6.80 2.16 18.21
CA ASN A 117 -7.13 1.92 19.62
C ASN A 117 -7.04 0.43 19.99
N THR A 118 -6.67 -0.45 19.06
CA THR A 118 -6.54 -1.89 19.33
C THR A 118 -5.21 -2.22 20.02
N VAL A 119 -4.25 -1.30 19.97
CA VAL A 119 -2.96 -1.40 20.65
C VAL A 119 -2.88 -0.45 21.86
N VAL A 120 -2.10 -0.84 22.87
CA VAL A 120 -1.90 -0.02 24.08
C VAL A 120 -0.40 0.26 24.24
N PRO A 121 0.02 1.54 24.28
CA PRO A 121 -0.79 2.74 24.06
C PRO A 121 -1.30 2.86 22.61
N ALA A 122 -2.43 3.55 22.43
CA ALA A 122 -3.00 3.79 21.11
C ALA A 122 -1.99 4.48 20.19
N THR A 123 -1.85 3.99 18.99
CA THR A 123 -0.97 4.56 17.97
C THR A 123 -1.75 5.35 16.94
N SER A 124 -1.16 6.39 16.38
CA SER A 124 -1.76 7.14 15.29
C SER A 124 -0.91 7.00 14.02
N PHE A 125 -1.57 6.94 12.89
CA PHE A 125 -0.92 6.89 11.58
C PHE A 125 -1.63 7.80 10.59
N ASP A 126 -0.90 8.25 9.59
CA ASP A 126 -1.45 9.06 8.52
C ASP A 126 -1.80 8.16 7.33
N VAL A 127 -2.89 8.49 6.66
CA VAL A 127 -3.34 7.85 5.42
C VAL A 127 -3.26 8.86 4.29
N TYR A 128 -2.50 8.51 3.27
CA TYR A 128 -2.39 9.25 2.01
C TYR A 128 -3.44 8.72 1.03
N LYS A 129 -4.27 9.62 0.50
CA LYS A 129 -5.40 9.25 -0.35
C LYS A 129 -5.21 9.80 -1.75
N THR A 130 -5.21 8.89 -2.73
CA THR A 130 -5.30 9.21 -4.16
C THR A 130 -6.76 9.08 -4.57
N ASN A 131 -7.46 10.20 -4.77
CA ASN A 131 -8.90 10.24 -5.01
C ASN A 131 -9.22 10.54 -6.49
N GLN A 132 -10.47 10.29 -6.88
CA GLN A 132 -10.98 10.64 -8.21
C GLN A 132 -10.10 10.03 -9.32
N LEU A 133 -9.75 8.77 -9.18
CA LEU A 133 -8.92 8.07 -10.14
C LEU A 133 -9.64 7.96 -11.50
N GLY A 134 -10.96 7.76 -11.50
CA GLY A 134 -11.77 7.64 -12.69
C GLY A 134 -11.46 6.38 -13.50
N LEU A 135 -11.02 5.33 -12.79
CA LEU A 135 -10.68 4.05 -13.38
C LEU A 135 -11.88 3.10 -13.28
N THR A 136 -12.16 2.40 -14.37
CA THR A 136 -13.20 1.39 -14.49
C THR A 136 -12.57 0.04 -14.81
N LEU A 137 -13.32 -1.04 -14.73
CA LEU A 137 -12.85 -2.36 -15.17
C LEU A 137 -12.29 -2.35 -16.62
N GLY A 138 -12.84 -1.49 -17.48
CA GLY A 138 -12.46 -1.42 -18.88
C GLY A 138 -11.16 -0.65 -19.16
N ASN A 139 -10.68 0.18 -18.22
CA ASN A 139 -9.50 1.03 -18.43
C ASN A 139 -8.46 0.97 -17.32
N ALA A 140 -8.69 0.19 -16.27
CA ALA A 140 -7.79 0.11 -15.13
C ALA A 140 -6.63 -0.88 -15.35
N ASP A 141 -6.82 -1.93 -16.15
CA ASP A 141 -5.77 -2.93 -16.37
C ASP A 141 -4.55 -2.31 -17.06
N GLY A 142 -3.39 -2.45 -16.44
CA GLY A 142 -2.16 -1.79 -16.90
C GLY A 142 -2.08 -0.28 -16.64
N ALA A 143 -3.14 0.35 -16.12
CA ALA A 143 -3.07 1.75 -15.69
C ALA A 143 -2.09 1.91 -14.52
N GLU A 144 -1.57 3.12 -14.34
CA GLU A 144 -0.57 3.41 -13.31
C GLU A 144 -1.05 4.53 -12.39
N ILE A 145 -0.72 4.37 -11.11
CA ILE A 145 -0.78 5.43 -10.11
C ILE A 145 0.66 5.72 -9.69
N CYS A 146 1.11 6.97 -9.84
CA CYS A 146 2.45 7.36 -9.49
C CYS A 146 2.43 8.32 -8.29
N LEU A 147 3.06 7.94 -7.19
CA LEU A 147 3.28 8.77 -6.01
C LEU A 147 4.52 9.64 -6.24
N ILE A 148 4.43 10.92 -5.88
CA ILE A 148 5.49 11.91 -6.12
C ILE A 148 5.97 12.43 -4.76
N LEU A 149 7.19 12.06 -4.37
CA LEU A 149 7.78 12.40 -3.08
C LEU A 149 8.96 13.35 -3.25
N LYS A 150 9.05 14.40 -2.43
CA LYS A 150 10.18 15.33 -2.44
C LYS A 150 11.46 14.61 -2.02
N GLN A 151 12.54 14.77 -2.78
CA GLN A 151 13.84 14.16 -2.46
C GLN A 151 14.43 14.70 -1.15
N LYS A 152 14.24 15.99 -0.87
CA LYS A 152 14.69 16.62 0.37
C LYS A 152 13.53 16.75 1.35
N SER A 153 13.11 15.63 1.92
CA SER A 153 12.02 15.53 2.91
C SER A 153 12.30 14.42 3.90
N SER A 154 11.45 14.30 4.92
CA SER A 154 11.51 13.20 5.89
C SER A 154 11.16 11.83 5.29
N CYS A 155 10.39 11.79 4.20
CA CYS A 155 9.93 10.55 3.57
C CYS A 155 10.20 10.57 2.05
N PRO A 156 11.48 10.55 1.62
CA PRO A 156 11.82 10.69 0.20
C PRO A 156 11.72 9.38 -0.58
N THR A 157 11.58 8.25 0.10
CA THR A 157 11.53 6.90 -0.50
C THR A 157 10.28 6.16 -0.04
N LEU A 158 9.92 5.06 -0.74
CA LEU A 158 8.81 4.21 -0.28
C LEU A 158 9.10 3.59 1.08
N ASP A 159 10.36 3.21 1.36
CA ASP A 159 10.76 2.63 2.63
C ASP A 159 10.51 3.56 3.83
N THR A 160 10.63 4.85 3.60
CA THR A 160 10.36 5.87 4.62
C THR A 160 8.94 6.45 4.57
N PHE A 161 8.26 6.27 3.44
CA PHE A 161 6.90 6.78 3.24
C PHE A 161 5.84 5.77 3.71
N CYS A 162 5.99 4.51 3.39
CA CYS A 162 5.04 3.47 3.75
C CYS A 162 5.29 2.97 5.17
N SER A 163 4.24 2.67 5.93
CA SER A 163 4.33 2.28 7.34
C SER A 163 5.19 1.02 7.61
N GLN A 164 5.36 0.18 6.59
CA GLN A 164 6.24 -1.00 6.62
C GLN A 164 7.06 -1.03 5.33
N GLY A 165 7.76 0.07 5.07
CA GLY A 165 8.44 0.32 3.82
C GLY A 165 9.50 -0.70 3.43
N ASP A 166 10.09 -1.39 4.40
CA ASP A 166 11.03 -2.50 4.20
C ASP A 166 10.38 -3.74 3.56
N ILE A 167 9.06 -3.91 3.71
CA ILE A 167 8.29 -5.02 3.14
C ILE A 167 7.55 -4.54 1.88
N GLY A 168 6.90 -3.38 1.96
CA GLY A 168 6.06 -2.83 0.91
C GLY A 168 5.11 -1.77 1.42
N CYS A 169 4.22 -1.31 0.55
CA CYS A 169 3.18 -0.36 0.89
C CYS A 169 1.85 -1.07 1.09
N GLN A 170 1.30 -0.97 2.29
CA GLN A 170 -0.07 -1.36 2.54
C GLN A 170 -1.01 -0.34 1.91
N TYR A 171 -2.03 -0.82 1.22
CA TYR A 171 -3.03 0.03 0.60
C TYR A 171 -4.42 -0.56 0.71
N ALA A 172 -5.42 0.28 0.50
CA ALA A 172 -6.81 -0.14 0.33
C ALA A 172 -7.42 0.52 -0.90
N VAL A 173 -8.19 -0.26 -1.68
CA VAL A 173 -8.89 0.20 -2.87
C VAL A 173 -10.37 0.42 -2.58
N PHE A 174 -10.96 1.45 -3.20
CA PHE A 174 -12.36 1.84 -2.96
C PHE A 174 -13.09 2.18 -4.23
N ASP A 175 -14.36 1.85 -4.25
CA ASP A 175 -15.32 2.43 -5.18
C ASP A 175 -15.73 3.86 -4.77
N LYS A 176 -16.40 4.56 -5.68
CA LYS A 176 -16.88 5.93 -5.46
C LYS A 176 -17.84 6.06 -4.28
N THR A 177 -18.63 5.03 -4.03
CA THR A 177 -19.62 5.03 -2.94
C THR A 177 -19.03 4.61 -1.60
N GLN A 178 -17.78 4.13 -1.59
CA GLN A 178 -17.07 3.58 -0.44
C GLN A 178 -17.80 2.39 0.22
N ASN A 179 -18.63 1.69 -0.55
CA ASN A 179 -19.30 0.46 -0.13
C ASN A 179 -18.44 -0.77 -0.39
N CYS A 180 -17.47 -0.65 -1.30
CA CYS A 180 -16.49 -1.66 -1.60
C CYS A 180 -15.10 -1.17 -1.19
N CYS A 181 -14.45 -1.94 -0.34
CA CYS A 181 -13.13 -1.66 0.17
C CYS A 181 -12.37 -2.98 0.35
N ALA A 182 -11.17 -3.07 -0.21
CA ALA A 182 -10.27 -4.19 -0.01
C ALA A 182 -8.86 -3.70 0.27
N GLU A 183 -8.21 -4.37 1.19
CA GLU A 183 -6.84 -4.13 1.57
C GLU A 183 -5.91 -5.14 0.95
N ASP A 184 -4.73 -4.68 0.59
CA ASP A 184 -3.68 -5.52 0.03
C ASP A 184 -2.31 -4.87 0.23
N TRP A 185 -1.26 -5.54 -0.23
CA TRP A 185 0.12 -5.10 -0.15
C TRP A 185 0.74 -5.01 -1.53
N SER A 186 1.31 -3.85 -1.84
CA SER A 186 2.24 -3.74 -2.96
C SER A 186 3.65 -3.95 -2.43
N LEU A 187 4.24 -5.11 -2.75
CA LEU A 187 5.63 -5.37 -2.39
C LEU A 187 6.52 -4.36 -3.09
N ASN A 188 7.41 -3.72 -2.33
CA ASN A 188 8.46 -2.90 -2.93
C ASN A 188 9.41 -3.85 -3.65
N ALA A 189 9.56 -3.68 -4.96
CA ALA A 189 10.74 -4.21 -5.63
C ALA A 189 11.90 -3.36 -5.12
N GLY A 190 12.56 -3.82 -4.07
CA GLY A 190 13.71 -3.13 -3.49
C GLY A 190 14.70 -2.71 -4.57
N ASP A 191 15.53 -1.72 -4.29
CA ASP A 191 16.61 -1.21 -5.17
C ASP A 191 17.67 -2.29 -5.51
N GLY A 192 17.26 -3.51 -5.81
CA GLY A 192 18.10 -4.66 -6.13
C GLY A 192 18.67 -5.43 -4.93
N SER A 193 18.39 -5.05 -3.69
CA SER A 193 18.91 -5.72 -2.50
C SER A 193 17.91 -6.60 -1.75
N PHE A 194 16.74 -6.90 -2.33
CA PHE A 194 15.83 -7.84 -1.72
C PHE A 194 16.39 -9.25 -1.76
N SER A 195 17.03 -9.64 -0.66
CA SER A 195 17.18 -11.05 -0.30
C SER A 195 15.77 -11.65 -0.23
N ARG A 196 15.47 -12.55 -1.16
CA ARG A 196 14.24 -13.35 -1.17
C ARG A 196 14.13 -14.17 0.11
N ARG A 197 13.76 -13.57 1.22
CA ARG A 197 13.24 -14.32 2.36
C ARG A 197 11.85 -14.77 1.96
N ARG A 198 11.77 -16.01 1.53
CA ARG A 198 10.52 -16.71 1.22
C ARG A 198 9.61 -16.59 2.42
N PHE A 199 8.61 -15.74 2.35
CA PHE A 199 7.43 -15.89 3.17
C PHE A 199 6.70 -17.14 2.68
N ARG A 200 6.94 -18.28 3.32
CA ARG A 200 5.98 -19.38 3.28
C ARG A 200 4.82 -18.93 4.16
N LEU A 201 3.74 -18.46 3.53
CA LEU A 201 2.43 -18.48 4.16
C LEU A 201 2.18 -19.94 4.54
N ALA A 202 2.16 -20.23 5.84
CA ALA A 202 1.59 -21.46 6.34
C ALA A 202 0.07 -21.35 6.13
N LEU A 203 -0.44 -22.16 5.19
CA LEU A 203 -1.86 -22.46 5.04
C LEU A 203 -2.30 -23.32 6.23
#